data_be8be245a5b0290fb29df3cbdb26a3d4
#
_entry.id   be8be245a5b0290fb29df3cbdb26a3d4
#
_cell.length_a   1.000
_cell.length_b   1.000
_cell.length_c   1.000
_cell.angle_alpha   90.00
_cell.angle_beta   90.00
_cell.angle_gamma   90.00
#
_symmetry.space_group_name_H-M   'P 1'
#
loop_
_entity.id
_entity.type
_entity.pdbx_description
1 polymer ?
#
loop_
_entity_poly.entity_id
_entity_poly.type
_entity_poly.pdbx_seq_one_letter_code
_entity_poly.pdbx_strand_id
1 'polypeptide(L)'
;MTTQDHVREELIALLLIAVGGFSGSVLHFWINGIGTSLSGTLIVNTLGSLLLGIFMYETTIGRFGRRSRMLVGVGFLGAFTTFSGLALIAVQEPPVTATLYLVVTLVLGLLAVFAGRTIVYRIHRGA
;
A
#
# COMPACT_ATOMS: atom_id res chain seq x y z
N MET A 1 15.34 12.66 -26.27
CA MET A 1 15.38 11.42 -25.49
C MET A 1 15.46 10.28 -26.47
N THR A 2 16.53 9.49 -26.43
CA THR A 2 16.74 8.38 -27.38
C THR A 2 15.90 7.16 -26.96
N THR A 3 15.68 6.21 -27.90
CA THR A 3 15.00 4.94 -27.58
C THR A 3 15.73 4.18 -26.45
N GLN A 4 17.06 4.27 -26.41
CA GLN A 4 17.87 3.66 -25.36
C GLN A 4 17.62 4.29 -23.97
N ASP A 5 17.43 5.61 -23.91
CA ASP A 5 17.12 6.30 -22.65
C ASP A 5 15.76 5.86 -22.10
N HIS A 6 14.76 5.67 -22.95
CA HIS A 6 13.46 5.15 -22.57
C HIS A 6 13.54 3.74 -21.99
N VAL A 7 14.21 2.82 -22.70
CA VAL A 7 14.38 1.44 -22.25
C VAL A 7 15.10 1.38 -20.89
N ARG A 8 16.14 2.19 -20.71
CA ARG A 8 16.87 2.27 -19.44
C ARG A 8 15.99 2.76 -18.30
N GLU A 9 15.21 3.80 -18.49
CA GLU A 9 14.30 4.32 -17.44
C GLU A 9 13.21 3.31 -17.09
N GLU A 10 12.68 2.57 -18.07
CA GLU A 10 11.70 1.50 -17.81
C GLU A 10 12.32 0.34 -17.03
N LEU A 11 13.55 -0.09 -17.35
CA LEU A 11 14.26 -1.13 -16.60
C LEU A 11 14.53 -0.70 -15.16
N ILE A 12 14.95 0.56 -14.94
CA ILE A 12 15.13 1.10 -13.59
C ILE A 12 13.81 1.08 -12.82
N ALA A 13 12.70 1.48 -13.46
CA ALA A 13 11.38 1.45 -12.82
C ALA A 13 10.97 0.03 -12.42
N LEU A 14 11.16 -0.96 -13.30
CA LEU A 14 10.89 -2.37 -13.01
C LEU A 14 11.74 -2.92 -11.86
N LEU A 15 13.03 -2.59 -11.81
CA LEU A 15 13.91 -2.98 -10.71
C LEU A 15 13.47 -2.36 -9.38
N LEU A 16 13.10 -1.09 -9.38
CA LEU A 16 12.61 -0.40 -8.19
C LEU A 16 11.29 -1.02 -7.68
N ILE A 17 10.36 -1.34 -8.59
CA ILE A 17 9.12 -2.04 -8.25
C ILE A 17 9.40 -3.43 -7.69
N ALA A 18 10.34 -4.18 -8.27
CA ALA A 18 10.70 -5.52 -7.81
C ALA A 18 11.32 -5.49 -6.40
N VAL A 19 12.26 -4.57 -6.14
CA VAL A 19 12.88 -4.42 -4.81
C VAL A 19 11.85 -3.96 -3.77
N GLY A 20 11.03 -2.97 -4.10
CA GLY A 20 9.94 -2.51 -3.24
C GLY A 20 8.93 -3.62 -2.97
N GLY A 21 8.51 -4.32 -4.02
CA GLY A 21 7.56 -5.42 -3.94
C GLY A 21 8.05 -6.58 -3.06
N PHE A 22 9.30 -6.99 -3.25
CA PHE A 22 9.93 -7.99 -2.39
C PHE A 22 9.90 -7.57 -0.91
N SER A 23 10.36 -6.36 -0.62
CA SER A 23 10.40 -5.84 0.76
C SER A 23 9.00 -5.71 1.38
N GLY A 24 8.01 -5.23 0.61
CA GLY A 24 6.62 -5.13 1.03
C GLY A 24 5.99 -6.48 1.33
N SER A 25 6.22 -7.48 0.46
CA SER A 25 5.73 -8.85 0.63
C SER A 25 6.34 -9.54 1.86
N VAL A 26 7.64 -9.34 2.10
CA VAL A 26 8.32 -9.89 3.29
C VAL A 26 7.71 -9.29 4.56
N LEU A 27 7.53 -7.97 4.62
CA LEU A 27 6.92 -7.32 5.78
C LEU A 27 5.46 -7.75 5.98
N HIS A 28 4.69 -7.87 4.89
CA HIS A 28 3.34 -8.42 4.91
C HIS A 28 3.31 -9.81 5.55
N PHE A 29 4.19 -10.71 5.09
CA PHE A 29 4.29 -12.06 5.62
C PHE A 29 4.57 -12.10 7.13
N TRP A 30 5.52 -11.28 7.60
CA TRP A 30 5.86 -11.19 9.01
C TRP A 30 4.68 -10.71 9.87
N ILE A 31 4.01 -9.65 9.46
CA ILE A 31 2.88 -9.09 10.23
C ILE A 31 1.70 -10.07 10.22
N ASN A 32 1.43 -10.72 9.09
CA ASN A 32 0.35 -11.71 8.99
C ASN A 32 0.59 -12.93 9.87
N GLY A 33 1.86 -13.27 10.15
CA GLY A 33 2.26 -14.37 11.04
C GLY A 33 2.12 -14.08 12.54
N ILE A 34 1.89 -12.83 12.96
CA ILE A 34 1.82 -12.45 14.38
C ILE A 34 0.43 -12.74 15.01
N GLY A 35 -0.61 -12.87 14.18
CA GLY A 35 -1.98 -13.05 14.66
C GLY A 35 -2.77 -14.07 13.84
N THR A 36 -4.10 -13.92 13.84
CA THR A 36 -4.96 -14.65 12.91
C THR A 36 -4.87 -14.05 11.51
N SER A 37 -5.17 -14.84 10.47
CA SER A 37 -5.19 -14.35 9.09
C SER A 37 -6.13 -13.15 8.90
N LEU A 38 -7.27 -13.10 9.62
CA LEU A 38 -8.18 -11.96 9.60
C LEU A 38 -7.54 -10.71 10.18
N SER A 39 -6.98 -10.79 11.39
CA SER A 39 -6.38 -9.63 12.06
C SER A 39 -5.14 -9.13 11.32
N GLY A 40 -4.26 -10.02 10.87
CA GLY A 40 -3.06 -9.67 10.12
C GLY A 40 -3.39 -8.94 8.82
N THR A 41 -4.29 -9.48 8.01
CA THR A 41 -4.73 -8.87 6.75
C THR A 41 -5.41 -7.51 6.97
N LEU A 42 -6.23 -7.37 8.01
CA LEU A 42 -6.86 -6.09 8.36
C LEU A 42 -5.82 -5.03 8.72
N ILE A 43 -4.83 -5.41 9.55
CA ILE A 43 -3.76 -4.51 9.99
C ILE A 43 -2.92 -4.05 8.78
N VAL A 44 -2.43 -4.97 7.95
CA VAL A 44 -1.56 -4.59 6.82
C VAL A 44 -2.31 -3.73 5.79
N ASN A 45 -3.57 -4.02 5.53
CA ASN A 45 -4.38 -3.22 4.61
C ASN A 45 -4.68 -1.82 5.18
N THR A 46 -4.99 -1.70 6.46
CA THR A 46 -5.27 -0.42 7.11
C THR A 46 -4.00 0.43 7.22
N LEU A 47 -2.90 -0.14 7.72
CA LEU A 47 -1.62 0.56 7.82
C LEU A 47 -1.06 0.92 6.44
N GLY A 48 -1.11 0.01 5.49
CA GLY A 48 -0.67 0.27 4.13
C GLY A 48 -1.47 1.37 3.46
N SER A 49 -2.79 1.43 3.69
CA SER A 49 -3.66 2.51 3.21
C SER A 49 -3.32 3.86 3.83
N LEU A 50 -3.02 3.91 5.14
CA LEU A 50 -2.57 5.11 5.83
C LEU A 50 -1.26 5.64 5.23
N LEU A 51 -0.26 4.75 5.10
CA LEU A 51 1.03 5.08 4.52
C LEU A 51 0.91 5.51 3.06
N LEU A 52 0.02 4.87 2.30
CA LEU A 52 -0.27 5.26 0.92
C LEU A 52 -0.86 6.67 0.86
N GLY A 53 -1.80 7.01 1.74
CA GLY A 53 -2.37 8.35 1.83
C GLY A 53 -1.32 9.43 2.14
N ILE A 54 -0.41 9.16 3.07
CA ILE A 54 0.73 10.02 3.40
C ILE A 54 1.64 10.17 2.18
N PHE A 55 2.10 9.06 1.63
CA PHE A 55 3.09 9.05 0.56
C PHE A 55 2.58 9.68 -0.73
N MET A 56 1.33 9.37 -1.12
CA MET A 56 0.73 9.93 -2.34
C MET A 56 0.55 11.45 -2.24
N TYR A 57 0.21 11.96 -1.06
CA TYR A 57 0.13 13.41 -0.87
C TYR A 57 1.50 14.08 -0.99
N GLU A 58 2.53 13.52 -0.37
CA GLU A 58 3.92 14.01 -0.47
C GLU A 58 4.44 14.00 -1.93
N THR A 59 4.05 12.99 -2.71
CA THR A 59 4.39 12.98 -4.14
C THR A 59 3.65 14.06 -4.94
N THR A 60 2.41 14.37 -4.56
CA THR A 60 1.59 15.40 -5.22
C THR A 60 2.18 16.80 -5.01
N ILE A 61 2.74 17.08 -3.84
CA ILE A 61 3.41 18.36 -3.56
C ILE A 61 4.88 18.38 -4.00
N GLY A 62 5.33 17.37 -4.74
CA GLY A 62 6.65 17.34 -5.39
C GLY A 62 7.83 16.94 -4.52
N ARG A 63 7.61 16.44 -3.29
CA ARG A 63 8.69 15.99 -2.40
C ARG A 63 9.39 14.72 -2.85
N PHE A 64 8.64 13.85 -3.55
CA PHE A 64 9.16 12.59 -4.06
C PHE A 64 9.03 12.49 -5.58
N GLY A 65 10.12 12.10 -6.24
CA GLY A 65 10.15 11.92 -7.68
C GLY A 65 9.58 10.57 -8.16
N ARG A 66 9.62 10.37 -9.48
CA ARG A 66 9.13 9.15 -10.16
C ARG A 66 9.73 7.87 -9.55
N ARG A 67 11.03 7.84 -9.27
CA ARG A 67 11.72 6.64 -8.75
C ARG A 67 11.20 6.25 -7.36
N SER A 68 11.01 7.22 -6.47
CA SER A 68 10.42 6.97 -5.14
C SER A 68 8.99 6.45 -5.25
N ARG A 69 8.21 6.96 -6.21
CA ARG A 69 6.85 6.46 -6.47
C ARG A 69 6.86 5.00 -6.92
N MET A 70 7.81 4.61 -7.79
CA MET A 70 7.93 3.21 -8.24
C MET A 70 8.36 2.28 -7.11
N LEU A 71 9.37 2.68 -6.33
CA LEU A 71 9.89 1.87 -5.23
C LEU A 71 8.89 1.72 -4.08
N VAL A 72 8.41 2.85 -3.55
CA VAL A 72 7.60 2.87 -2.31
C VAL A 72 6.12 2.71 -2.62
N GLY A 73 5.56 3.51 -3.54
CA GLY A 73 4.12 3.49 -3.82
C GLY A 73 3.69 2.21 -4.52
N VAL A 74 4.26 1.96 -5.70
CA VAL A 74 3.85 0.83 -6.54
C VAL A 74 4.45 -0.49 -6.04
N GLY A 75 5.76 -0.52 -5.73
CA GLY A 75 6.44 -1.71 -5.27
C GLY A 75 6.06 -2.06 -3.83
N PHE A 76 6.58 -1.30 -2.87
CA PHE A 76 6.46 -1.63 -1.45
C PHE A 76 5.01 -1.62 -0.95
N LEU A 77 4.29 -0.50 -1.06
CA LEU A 77 2.93 -0.41 -0.54
C LEU A 77 1.94 -1.26 -1.34
N GLY A 78 2.14 -1.40 -2.64
CA GLY A 78 1.33 -2.28 -3.48
C GLY A 78 1.45 -3.76 -3.10
N ALA A 79 2.64 -4.23 -2.70
CA ALA A 79 2.86 -5.60 -2.24
C ALA A 79 2.62 -5.79 -0.73
N PHE A 80 2.75 -4.72 0.05
CA PHE A 80 2.45 -4.74 1.49
C PHE A 80 0.95 -4.89 1.75
N THR A 81 0.09 -4.22 0.99
CA THR A 81 -1.36 -4.41 1.02
C THR A 81 -1.77 -5.62 0.17
N THR A 82 -2.90 -6.25 0.49
CA THR A 82 -3.33 -7.45 -0.24
C THR A 82 -4.83 -7.47 -0.50
N PHE A 83 -5.20 -7.62 -1.77
CA PHE A 83 -6.56 -7.95 -2.16
C PHE A 83 -6.77 -9.47 -2.21
N SER A 84 -5.75 -10.23 -2.60
CA SER A 84 -5.83 -11.69 -2.68
C SER A 84 -6.03 -12.33 -1.30
N GLY A 85 -5.36 -11.83 -0.27
CA GLY A 85 -5.58 -12.25 1.12
C GLY A 85 -7.01 -11.97 1.59
N LEU A 86 -7.55 -10.80 1.24
CA LEU A 86 -8.93 -10.42 1.51
C LEU A 86 -9.92 -11.36 0.81
N ALA A 87 -9.69 -11.68 -0.46
CA ALA A 87 -10.52 -12.59 -1.24
C ALA A 87 -10.47 -14.03 -0.68
N LEU A 88 -9.30 -14.49 -0.24
CA LEU A 88 -9.13 -15.80 0.37
C LEU A 88 -9.95 -15.92 1.66
N ILE A 89 -9.89 -14.92 2.54
CA ILE A 89 -10.71 -14.86 3.76
C ILE A 89 -12.19 -14.90 3.40
N ALA A 90 -12.61 -14.16 2.39
CA ALA A 90 -14.01 -14.11 1.96
C ALA A 90 -14.58 -15.46 1.52
N VAL A 91 -13.75 -16.36 0.98
CA VAL A 91 -14.21 -17.71 0.59
C VAL A 91 -14.06 -18.76 1.70
N GLN A 92 -13.26 -18.48 2.73
CA GLN A 92 -13.03 -19.39 3.86
C GLN A 92 -13.99 -19.16 5.03
N GLU A 93 -14.52 -17.95 5.17
CA GLU A 93 -15.40 -17.55 6.26
C GLU A 93 -16.89 -17.73 5.90
N PRO A 94 -17.77 -17.90 6.88
CA PRO A 94 -19.21 -17.87 6.66
C PRO A 94 -19.65 -16.58 5.97
N PRO A 95 -20.70 -16.61 5.10
CA PRO A 95 -21.06 -15.46 4.26
C PRO A 95 -21.28 -14.14 5.01
N VAL A 96 -21.85 -14.19 6.20
CA VAL A 96 -22.09 -12.99 7.03
C VAL A 96 -20.76 -12.42 7.52
N THR A 97 -19.88 -13.28 8.06
CA THR A 97 -18.54 -12.87 8.54
C THR A 97 -17.71 -12.34 7.38
N ALA A 98 -17.68 -13.02 6.25
CA ALA A 98 -16.98 -12.59 5.04
C ALA A 98 -17.45 -11.20 4.58
N THR A 99 -18.76 -11.00 4.48
CA THR A 99 -19.32 -9.70 4.05
C THR A 99 -18.98 -8.58 5.01
N LEU A 100 -19.13 -8.78 6.32
CA LEU A 100 -18.78 -7.80 7.34
C LEU A 100 -17.28 -7.47 7.29
N TYR A 101 -16.43 -8.49 7.17
CA TYR A 101 -14.99 -8.31 7.10
C TYR A 101 -14.57 -7.50 5.86
N LEU A 102 -15.14 -7.80 4.68
CA LEU A 102 -14.91 -7.04 3.46
C LEU A 102 -15.29 -5.57 3.63
N VAL A 103 -16.50 -5.30 4.12
CA VAL A 103 -16.99 -3.93 4.33
C VAL A 103 -16.11 -3.18 5.33
N VAL A 104 -15.80 -3.79 6.47
CA VAL A 104 -14.95 -3.17 7.52
C VAL A 104 -13.57 -2.85 6.96
N THR A 105 -12.94 -3.80 6.26
CA THR A 105 -11.60 -3.59 5.69
C THR A 105 -11.59 -2.46 4.66
N LEU A 106 -12.58 -2.40 3.78
CA LEU A 106 -12.68 -1.33 2.78
C LEU A 106 -12.93 0.03 3.42
N VAL A 107 -13.84 0.12 4.39
CA VAL A 107 -14.14 1.37 5.10
C VAL A 107 -12.92 1.85 5.89
N LEU A 108 -12.27 0.99 6.64
CA LEU A 108 -11.07 1.34 7.40
C LEU A 108 -9.91 1.74 6.48
N GLY A 109 -9.70 1.03 5.37
CA GLY A 109 -8.70 1.38 4.38
C GLY A 109 -8.95 2.78 3.78
N LEU A 110 -10.19 3.08 3.40
CA LEU A 110 -10.57 4.39 2.86
C LEU A 110 -10.37 5.50 3.90
N LEU A 111 -10.84 5.31 5.13
CA LEU A 111 -10.64 6.27 6.22
C LEU A 111 -9.16 6.48 6.51
N ALA A 112 -8.34 5.42 6.47
CA ALA A 112 -6.90 5.48 6.69
C ALA A 112 -6.19 6.30 5.60
N VAL A 113 -6.55 6.14 4.31
CA VAL A 113 -6.02 6.99 3.22
C VAL A 113 -6.34 8.46 3.46
N PHE A 114 -7.58 8.79 3.79
CA PHE A 114 -7.98 10.17 4.06
C PHE A 114 -7.28 10.74 5.30
N ALA A 115 -7.13 9.94 6.37
CA ALA A 115 -6.39 10.33 7.55
C ALA A 115 -4.93 10.64 7.23
N GLY A 116 -4.24 9.75 6.51
CA GLY A 116 -2.85 9.93 6.08
C GLY A 116 -2.66 11.22 5.27
N ARG A 117 -3.52 11.43 4.27
CA ARG A 117 -3.53 12.67 3.49
C ARG A 117 -3.73 13.90 4.37
N THR A 118 -4.68 13.86 5.29
CA THR A 118 -5.02 15.01 6.14
C THR A 118 -3.90 15.35 7.12
N ILE A 119 -3.21 14.34 7.66
CA ILE A 119 -2.06 14.53 8.54
C ILE A 119 -1.00 15.36 7.81
N VAL A 120 -0.58 14.92 6.62
CA VAL A 120 0.45 15.61 5.85
C VAL A 120 0.00 17.02 5.44
N TYR A 121 -1.26 17.16 4.99
CA TYR A 121 -1.83 18.45 4.63
C TYR A 121 -1.78 19.45 5.79
N ARG A 122 -2.10 19.03 7.03
CA ARG A 122 -2.05 19.92 8.21
C ARG A 122 -0.62 20.28 8.59
N ILE A 123 0.31 19.34 8.52
CA ILE A 123 1.74 19.59 8.79
C ILE A 123 2.28 20.68 7.86
N HIS A 124 1.95 20.62 6.57
CA HIS A 124 2.46 21.60 5.59
C HIS A 124 1.73 22.95 5.58
N ARG A 125 0.53 23.01 6.16
CA ARG A 125 -0.19 24.30 6.33
C ARG A 125 0.18 25.03 7.61
N GLY A 126 0.73 24.34 8.60
CA GLY A 126 1.12 24.91 9.89
C GLY A 126 2.59 25.35 9.95
N ALA A 127 3.35 25.05 8.88
CA ALA A 127 4.74 25.50 8.69
C ALA A 127 4.78 26.66 7.69
#